data_2f291aa5ce67d9c9cde9801e026939e7
#
_entry.id   2f291aa5ce67d9c9cde9801e026939e7
#
_cell.length_a   1.000
_cell.length_b   1.000
_cell.length_c   1.000
_cell.angle_alpha   90.00
_cell.angle_beta   90.00
_cell.angle_gamma   90.00
#
_symmetry.space_group_name_H-M   'P 1'
#
loop_
_entity.id
_entity.type
_entity.pdbx_description
1 polymer ?
#
loop_
_entity_poly.entity_id
_entity_poly.type
_entity_poly.pdbx_seq_one_letter_code
_entity_poly.pdbx_strand_id
1 'polypeptide(L)' 'MAKDMSIYRCKPCGFIYDPSEGVPDYGIKPGISFKELPEDWTCPKCGASIWMFEKVEEK' A
#
# COMPACT_ATOMS: atom_id res chain seq x y z
N MET A 1 -8.25 17.02 8.97
CA MET A 1 -8.73 15.86 8.32
C MET A 1 -7.80 14.74 8.48
N ALA A 2 -8.33 13.60 8.67
CA ALA A 2 -7.52 12.42 8.84
C ALA A 2 -7.04 11.91 7.49
N LYS A 3 -5.84 11.34 7.45
CA LYS A 3 -5.37 10.70 6.25
C LYS A 3 -6.14 9.43 6.00
N ASP A 4 -6.18 9.04 4.74
CA ASP A 4 -6.79 7.77 4.36
C ASP A 4 -5.81 6.67 4.71
N MET A 5 -6.04 6.00 5.81
CA MET A 5 -5.15 4.94 6.29
C MET A 5 -5.70 3.56 5.94
N SER A 6 -6.48 3.48 4.87
CA SER A 6 -7.05 2.20 4.46
C SER A 6 -5.95 1.23 4.06
N ILE A 7 -6.20 -0.04 4.31
CA ILE A 7 -5.28 -1.10 3.94
C ILE A 7 -5.56 -1.50 2.50
N TYR A 8 -4.52 -1.72 1.74
CA TYR A 8 -4.63 -2.12 0.35
C TYR A 8 -3.94 -3.45 0.14
N ARG A 9 -4.44 -4.23 -0.80
CA ARG A 9 -3.89 -5.53 -1.09
C ARG A 9 -3.54 -5.63 -2.56
N CYS A 10 -2.36 -6.16 -2.85
CA CYS A 10 -1.94 -6.42 -4.22
C CYS A 10 -2.68 -7.65 -4.73
N LYS A 11 -3.47 -7.50 -5.78
CA LYS A 11 -4.24 -8.62 -6.29
C LYS A 11 -3.40 -9.78 -6.77
N PRO A 12 -2.35 -9.55 -7.57
CA PRO A 12 -1.57 -10.68 -8.09
C PRO A 12 -0.86 -11.50 -7.02
N CYS A 13 -0.29 -10.89 -5.99
CA CYS A 13 0.51 -11.66 -5.04
C CYS A 13 0.00 -11.62 -3.62
N GLY A 14 -0.98 -10.77 -3.32
CA GLY A 14 -1.54 -10.73 -1.98
C GLY A 14 -0.77 -9.91 -0.98
N PHE A 15 0.20 -9.11 -1.44
CA PHE A 15 0.96 -8.25 -0.55
C PHE A 15 0.02 -7.23 0.10
N ILE A 16 0.18 -7.04 1.41
CA ILE A 16 -0.68 -6.11 2.15
C ILE A 16 0.09 -4.84 2.44
N TYR A 17 -0.48 -3.72 2.06
CA TYR A 17 0.09 -2.42 2.40
C TYR A 17 -0.72 -1.84 3.55
N ASP A 18 -0.12 -1.80 4.73
CA ASP A 18 -0.77 -1.27 5.93
C ASP A 18 -0.12 0.05 6.26
N PRO A 19 -0.81 1.18 6.05
CA PRO A 19 -0.20 2.48 6.32
C PRO A 19 0.26 2.66 7.75
N SER A 20 -0.41 2.00 8.69
CA SER A 20 -0.03 2.13 10.09
C SER A 20 1.35 1.54 10.36
N GLU A 21 1.74 0.54 9.59
CA GLU A 21 3.02 -0.11 9.82
C GLU A 21 4.06 0.26 8.78
N GLY A 22 3.59 0.72 7.61
CA GLY A 22 4.51 1.02 6.54
C GLY A 22 5.17 -0.22 6.00
N VAL A 23 6.22 -0.04 5.23
CA VAL A 23 7.00 -1.14 4.68
C VAL A 23 8.46 -0.78 4.84
N PRO A 24 8.99 -0.84 6.07
CA PRO A 24 10.35 -0.37 6.31
C PRO A 24 11.40 -1.14 5.54
N ASP A 25 11.14 -2.40 5.21
CA ASP A 25 12.07 -3.18 4.40
C ASP A 25 12.27 -2.57 3.03
N TYR A 26 11.33 -1.78 2.58
CA TYR A 26 11.39 -1.18 1.25
C TYR A 26 11.41 0.34 1.33
N GLY A 27 11.74 0.87 2.49
CA GLY A 27 11.95 2.31 2.64
C GLY A 27 10.71 3.13 2.84
N ILE A 28 9.59 2.53 3.17
CA ILE A 28 8.35 3.26 3.39
C ILE A 28 8.07 3.35 4.87
N LYS A 29 8.07 4.56 5.40
CA LYS A 29 7.85 4.77 6.83
C LYS A 29 6.40 4.55 7.20
N PRO A 30 6.12 4.20 8.46
CA PRO A 30 4.74 4.17 8.94
C PRO A 30 4.11 5.55 8.83
N GLY A 31 2.82 5.57 8.61
CA GLY A 31 2.08 6.82 8.55
C GLY A 31 1.89 7.38 7.16
N ILE A 32 2.39 6.69 6.14
CA ILE A 32 2.22 7.15 4.76
C ILE A 32 1.03 6.38 4.17
N SER A 33 -0.01 7.12 3.79
CA SER A 33 -1.17 6.45 3.24
C SER A 33 -0.87 5.96 1.83
N PHE A 34 -1.63 4.97 1.40
CA PHE A 34 -1.44 4.41 0.07
C PHE A 34 -1.57 5.49 -1.01
N LYS A 35 -2.46 6.45 -0.80
CA LYS A 35 -2.68 7.50 -1.78
C LYS A 35 -1.56 8.50 -1.86
N GLU A 36 -0.65 8.49 -0.89
CA GLU A 36 0.50 9.37 -0.94
C GLU A 36 1.65 8.79 -1.73
N LEU A 37 1.55 7.53 -2.13
CA LEU A 37 2.60 6.90 -2.90
C LEU A 37 2.60 7.45 -4.33
N PRO A 38 3.77 7.52 -4.97
CA PRO A 38 3.83 8.03 -6.35
C PRO A 38 3.13 7.07 -7.30
N GLU A 39 2.70 7.60 -8.45
CA GLU A 39 1.96 6.78 -9.40
C GLU A 39 2.79 5.65 -9.97
N ASP A 40 4.10 5.82 -10.01
CA ASP A 40 4.97 4.80 -10.56
C ASP A 40 5.45 3.80 -9.51
N TRP A 41 4.91 3.88 -8.31
CA TRP A 41 5.24 2.92 -7.27
C TRP A 41 4.68 1.56 -7.65
N THR A 42 5.45 0.53 -7.38
CA THR A 42 5.02 -0.82 -7.71
C THR A 42 5.10 -1.70 -6.48
N CYS A 43 4.45 -2.85 -6.55
CA CYS A 43 4.48 -3.80 -5.46
C CYS A 43 5.92 -4.29 -5.25
N PRO A 44 6.44 -4.19 -4.03
CA PRO A 44 7.83 -4.62 -3.80
C PRO A 44 8.01 -6.13 -3.91
N LYS A 45 6.93 -6.88 -3.87
CA LYS A 45 7.05 -8.33 -3.93
C LYS A 45 6.95 -8.88 -5.32
N CYS A 46 6.05 -8.37 -6.14
CA CYS A 46 5.84 -8.95 -7.46
C CYS A 46 5.99 -7.94 -8.59
N GLY A 47 6.14 -6.66 -8.26
CA GLY A 47 6.32 -5.63 -9.27
C GLY A 47 5.04 -5.18 -9.95
N ALA A 48 3.89 -5.59 -9.46
CA ALA A 48 2.63 -5.17 -10.07
C ALA A 48 2.45 -3.66 -9.88
N SER A 49 1.77 -3.02 -10.83
CA SER A 49 1.60 -1.60 -10.75
C SER A 49 0.68 -1.23 -9.59
N ILE A 50 0.76 0.04 -9.19
CA ILE A 50 -0.06 0.53 -8.09
C ILE A 50 -1.56 0.33 -8.39
N TRP A 51 -1.91 0.28 -9.67
CA TRP A 51 -3.32 0.11 -10.07
C TRP A 51 -3.83 -1.29 -9.83
N MET A 52 -2.95 -2.23 -9.53
CA MET A 52 -3.36 -3.60 -9.26
C MET A 52 -3.70 -3.82 -7.80
N PHE A 53 -3.63 -2.78 -6.99
CA PHE A 53 -4.02 -2.88 -5.59
C PHE A 53 -5.48 -2.57 -5.41
N GLU A 54 -6.10 -3.24 -4.46
CA GLU A 54 -7.49 -2.99 -4.12
C GLU A 54 -7.60 -2.65 -2.66
N LYS A 55 -8.56 -1.80 -2.33
CA LYS A 55 -8.79 -1.42 -0.96
C LYS A 55 -9.41 -2.58 -0.20
N VAL A 56 -8.85 -2.90 0.95
CA VAL A 56 -9.38 -3.95 1.80
C VAL A 56 -10.34 -3.31 2.78
N GLU A 57 -11.60 -3.71 2.74
CA GLU A 57 -12.55 -3.17 3.66
C GLU A 57 -12.48 -3.95 4.93
N GLU A 58 -12.25 -3.23 6.03
CA GLU A 58 -12.20 -3.90 7.25
C GLU A 58 -13.41 -3.68 7.95
N LYS A 59 -13.94 -4.43 8.59
CA LYS A 59 -15.12 -4.12 9.18
C LYS A 59 -15.35 -4.38 10.42
#